data_52fe008a358c1e4b7c9f1dce3eaa0780
#
_entry.id   52fe008a358c1e4b7c9f1dce3eaa0780
#
_cell.length_a   1.000
_cell.length_b   1.000
_cell.length_c   1.000
_cell.angle_alpha   90.00
_cell.angle_beta   90.00
_cell.angle_gamma   90.00
#
_symmetry.space_group_name_H-M   'P 1'
#
loop_
_entity.id
_entity.type
_entity.pdbx_description
1 polymer ?
#
loop_
_entity_poly.entity_id
_entity_poly.type
_entity_poly.pdbx_seq_one_letter_code
_entity_poly.pdbx_strand_id
1 'polypeptide(L)'
;RRDEHGFLIGKEKDWVYIDWADMDKDGPLCAEQMLYAACFRVMAEISKQLGKDGNVYRQEYEKLTAAIEKFFWDEEKGAYIDSFTSGKRNVTRHANIFAILFDIADKQKQEKILTNVLENDEIPAITTPYFNFFELDVLCQMGKLTEVLDKIRSYWGGMLDLGAVTFWEEYDPSVPKEEQSAMYGDPSGKTGCHASAASPV
;
A
#
# COMPACT_ATOMS: atom_id res chain seq x y z
N ARG A 1 10.35 -10.78 15.05
CA ARG A 1 9.58 -11.12 16.27
C ARG A 1 8.11 -11.15 15.90
N ARG A 2 7.35 -12.10 16.47
CA ARG A 2 5.93 -12.24 16.26
C ARG A 2 5.17 -12.14 17.58
N ASP A 3 3.94 -11.67 17.51
CA ASP A 3 2.98 -11.73 18.62
C ASP A 3 2.29 -13.11 18.71
N GLU A 4 1.30 -13.23 19.57
CA GLU A 4 0.50 -14.46 19.77
C GLU A 4 -0.40 -14.81 18.57
N HIS A 5 -0.68 -13.83 17.69
CA HIS A 5 -1.46 -14.03 16.46
C HIS A 5 -0.59 -14.38 15.25
N GLY A 6 0.73 -14.34 15.44
CA GLY A 6 1.72 -14.57 14.36
C GLY A 6 2.13 -13.33 13.59
N PHE A 7 1.63 -12.14 13.95
CA PHE A 7 1.95 -10.88 13.32
C PHE A 7 3.36 -10.39 13.67
N LEU A 8 4.02 -9.75 12.72
CA LEU A 8 5.25 -9.03 12.98
C LEU A 8 4.99 -7.89 13.96
N ILE A 9 5.84 -7.79 14.97
CA ILE A 9 5.84 -6.67 15.91
C ILE A 9 7.24 -6.05 15.94
N GLY A 10 7.29 -4.74 15.70
CA GLY A 10 8.50 -3.95 15.86
C GLY A 10 8.94 -3.83 17.31
N LYS A 11 10.19 -3.45 17.53
CA LYS A 11 10.67 -2.93 18.80
C LYS A 11 10.42 -1.43 18.84
N GLU A 12 10.44 -0.82 20.02
CA GLU A 12 10.23 0.61 20.22
C GLU A 12 11.07 1.52 19.31
N LYS A 13 12.22 1.03 18.82
CA LYS A 13 13.14 1.78 17.93
C LYS A 13 13.14 1.29 16.48
N ASP A 14 12.33 0.31 16.15
CA ASP A 14 12.25 -0.18 14.78
C ASP A 14 11.47 0.81 13.92
N TRP A 15 12.02 1.14 12.78
CA TRP A 15 11.35 2.00 11.82
C TRP A 15 10.54 1.13 10.84
N VAL A 16 9.22 1.07 11.05
CA VAL A 16 8.31 0.42 10.12
C VAL A 16 7.97 1.41 9.01
N TYR A 17 8.45 1.12 7.83
CA TYR A 17 8.24 1.93 6.64
C TYR A 17 7.50 1.13 5.57
N ILE A 18 6.36 1.64 5.15
CA ILE A 18 5.61 1.17 3.98
C ILE A 18 5.61 2.28 2.92
N ASP A 19 5.31 3.50 3.32
CA ASP A 19 5.25 4.68 2.48
C ASP A 19 5.27 5.96 3.33
N TRP A 20 5.42 7.12 2.71
CA TRP A 20 5.19 8.43 3.32
C TRP A 20 3.69 8.68 3.41
N ALA A 21 3.05 8.18 4.46
CA ALA A 21 1.63 8.34 4.71
C ALA A 21 1.32 8.30 6.20
N ASP A 22 0.24 8.97 6.59
CA ASP A 22 -0.23 8.99 7.98
C ASP A 22 -1.02 7.71 8.29
N MET A 23 -0.30 6.60 8.41
CA MET A 23 -0.84 5.31 8.82
C MET A 23 -0.87 5.18 10.33
N ASP A 24 -1.89 4.53 10.86
CA ASP A 24 -1.92 4.15 12.26
C ASP A 24 -1.00 2.97 12.53
N LYS A 25 0.16 3.25 13.12
CA LYS A 25 1.24 2.29 13.40
C LYS A 25 1.24 1.79 14.86
N ASP A 26 0.14 1.93 15.56
CA ASP A 26 0.03 1.39 16.92
C ASP A 26 -0.18 -0.12 16.88
N GLY A 27 0.84 -0.88 17.28
CA GLY A 27 0.88 -2.33 17.17
C GLY A 27 1.21 -2.86 15.76
N PRO A 28 0.71 -4.07 15.40
CA PRO A 28 0.93 -4.63 14.07
C PRO A 28 0.26 -3.77 12.99
N LEU A 29 1.03 -3.39 11.96
CA LEU A 29 0.54 -2.61 10.82
C LEU A 29 0.01 -3.55 9.73
N CYS A 30 -1.24 -3.41 9.33
CA CYS A 30 -1.92 -4.31 8.38
C CYS A 30 -1.15 -4.48 7.07
N ALA A 31 -0.71 -3.38 6.43
CA ALA A 31 0.05 -3.43 5.19
C ALA A 31 1.36 -4.23 5.33
N GLU A 32 2.07 -4.10 6.46
CA GLU A 32 3.25 -4.91 6.76
C GLU A 32 2.92 -6.40 6.87
N GLN A 33 1.82 -6.74 7.54
CA GLN A 33 1.40 -8.14 7.69
C GLN A 33 1.00 -8.76 6.35
N MET A 34 0.35 -8.00 5.47
CA MET A 34 0.01 -8.47 4.12
C MET A 34 1.24 -8.75 3.28
N LEU A 35 2.22 -7.86 3.29
CA LEU A 35 3.51 -8.05 2.62
C LEU A 35 4.23 -9.28 3.20
N TYR A 36 4.21 -9.44 4.51
CA TYR A 36 4.80 -10.60 5.18
C TYR A 36 4.10 -11.91 4.79
N ALA A 37 2.78 -11.94 4.72
CA ALA A 37 2.04 -13.11 4.23
C ALA A 37 2.38 -13.42 2.76
N ALA A 38 2.48 -12.41 1.91
CA ALA A 38 2.87 -12.56 0.51
C ALA A 38 4.26 -13.21 0.36
N CYS A 39 5.21 -12.90 1.25
CA CYS A 39 6.52 -13.57 1.27
C CYS A 39 6.39 -15.09 1.45
N PHE A 40 5.50 -15.58 2.31
CA PHE A 40 5.28 -17.02 2.47
C PHE A 40 4.65 -17.66 1.23
N ARG A 41 3.71 -16.98 0.58
CA ARG A 41 3.15 -17.45 -0.70
C ARG A 41 4.24 -17.62 -1.75
N VAL A 42 5.11 -16.62 -1.90
CA VAL A 42 6.23 -16.66 -2.83
C VAL A 42 7.22 -17.78 -2.48
N MET A 43 7.53 -17.96 -1.19
CA MET A 43 8.42 -19.04 -0.73
C MET A 43 7.85 -20.42 -1.01
N ALA A 44 6.54 -20.61 -0.89
CA ALA A 44 5.87 -21.87 -1.26
C ALA A 44 6.01 -22.14 -2.77
N GLU A 45 5.80 -21.13 -3.61
CA GLU A 45 5.94 -21.27 -5.06
C GLU A 45 7.39 -21.54 -5.49
N ILE A 46 8.36 -20.81 -4.93
CA ILE A 46 9.79 -21.08 -5.18
C ILE A 46 10.16 -22.52 -4.79
N SER A 47 9.68 -22.98 -3.63
CA SER A 47 9.93 -24.37 -3.18
C SER A 47 9.41 -25.38 -4.19
N LYS A 48 8.19 -25.19 -4.70
CA LYS A 48 7.60 -26.03 -5.74
C LYS A 48 8.43 -26.04 -7.02
N GLN A 49 8.88 -24.88 -7.50
CA GLN A 49 9.73 -24.76 -8.69
C GLN A 49 11.08 -25.48 -8.52
N LEU A 50 11.60 -25.50 -7.30
CA LEU A 50 12.84 -26.20 -6.94
C LEU A 50 12.64 -27.70 -6.64
N GLY A 51 11.44 -28.23 -6.79
CA GLY A 51 11.11 -29.62 -6.44
C GLY A 51 11.20 -29.91 -4.93
N LYS A 52 11.03 -28.90 -4.08
CA LYS A 52 11.05 -29.01 -2.62
C LYS A 52 9.64 -28.93 -2.05
N ASP A 53 9.48 -29.49 -0.84
CA ASP A 53 8.22 -29.33 -0.09
C ASP A 53 8.08 -27.89 0.42
N GLY A 54 7.05 -27.20 -0.08
CA GLY A 54 6.68 -25.83 0.34
C GLY A 54 5.50 -25.78 1.32
N ASN A 55 5.03 -26.92 1.84
CA ASN A 55 3.83 -26.97 2.66
C ASN A 55 3.93 -26.13 3.94
N VAL A 56 5.10 -26.05 4.56
CA VAL A 56 5.31 -25.20 5.74
C VAL A 56 5.02 -23.72 5.45
N TYR A 57 5.43 -23.23 4.28
CA TYR A 57 5.20 -21.84 3.88
C TYR A 57 3.73 -21.60 3.53
N ARG A 58 3.08 -22.57 2.88
CA ARG A 58 1.64 -22.48 2.58
C ARG A 58 0.81 -22.40 3.86
N GLN A 59 1.10 -23.26 4.84
CA GLN A 59 0.42 -23.24 6.13
C GLN A 59 0.62 -21.92 6.88
N GLU A 60 1.81 -21.34 6.84
CA GLU A 60 2.07 -20.01 7.45
C GLU A 60 1.29 -18.90 6.71
N TYR A 61 1.23 -18.94 5.37
CA TYR A 61 0.40 -18.03 4.60
C TYR A 61 -1.08 -18.12 4.99
N GLU A 62 -1.64 -19.34 5.03
CA GLU A 62 -3.05 -19.56 5.39
C GLU A 62 -3.38 -19.08 6.81
N LYS A 63 -2.49 -19.32 7.77
CA LYS A 63 -2.66 -18.82 9.15
C LYS A 63 -2.63 -17.28 9.21
N LEU A 64 -1.66 -16.67 8.55
CA LEU A 64 -1.53 -15.21 8.55
C LEU A 64 -2.70 -14.53 7.85
N THR A 65 -3.13 -15.02 6.68
CA THR A 65 -4.27 -14.44 5.96
C THR A 65 -5.57 -14.59 6.75
N ALA A 66 -5.79 -15.72 7.42
CA ALA A 66 -6.93 -15.90 8.31
C ALA A 66 -6.89 -14.94 9.54
N ALA A 67 -5.71 -14.69 10.08
CA ALA A 67 -5.54 -13.72 11.16
C ALA A 67 -5.73 -12.27 10.65
N ILE A 68 -5.17 -11.92 9.50
CA ILE A 68 -5.38 -10.61 8.86
C ILE A 68 -6.87 -10.35 8.66
N GLU A 69 -7.57 -11.30 8.11
CA GLU A 69 -9.02 -11.24 7.91
C GLU A 69 -9.78 -10.99 9.21
N LYS A 70 -9.44 -11.72 10.24
CA LYS A 70 -10.13 -11.66 11.53
C LYS A 70 -9.91 -10.33 12.26
N PHE A 71 -8.70 -9.76 12.19
CA PHE A 71 -8.32 -8.63 13.04
C PHE A 71 -8.34 -7.28 12.33
N PHE A 72 -8.17 -7.25 10.99
CA PHE A 72 -8.07 -6.01 10.25
C PHE A 72 -9.24 -5.73 9.31
N TRP A 73 -10.02 -6.76 8.90
CA TRP A 73 -11.21 -6.49 8.08
C TRP A 73 -12.32 -5.84 8.90
N ASP A 74 -12.78 -4.69 8.45
CA ASP A 74 -13.86 -3.93 9.05
C ASP A 74 -15.09 -3.99 8.14
N GLU A 75 -16.11 -4.77 8.54
CA GLU A 75 -17.31 -4.97 7.74
C GLU A 75 -18.14 -3.69 7.56
N GLU A 76 -18.14 -2.80 8.54
CA GLU A 76 -18.87 -1.54 8.47
C GLU A 76 -18.25 -0.58 7.46
N LYS A 77 -16.90 -0.53 7.41
CA LYS A 77 -16.14 0.25 6.45
C LYS A 77 -16.03 -0.45 5.10
N GLY A 78 -16.17 -1.78 5.05
CA GLY A 78 -15.89 -2.59 3.87
C GLY A 78 -14.45 -2.48 3.40
N ALA A 79 -13.51 -2.40 4.33
CA ALA A 79 -12.10 -2.15 4.11
C ALA A 79 -11.22 -2.76 5.21
N TYR A 80 -9.93 -2.93 4.94
CA TYR A 80 -8.94 -3.25 5.96
C TYR A 80 -8.47 -1.98 6.65
N ILE A 81 -8.46 -2.00 7.99
CA ILE A 81 -7.95 -0.91 8.84
C ILE A 81 -6.44 -1.06 9.03
N ASP A 82 -5.74 0.04 9.31
CA ASP A 82 -4.28 0.04 9.49
C ASP A 82 -3.84 -0.75 10.72
N SER A 83 -4.52 -0.53 11.86
CA SER A 83 -4.25 -1.19 13.13
C SER A 83 -5.55 -1.53 13.86
N PHE A 84 -5.56 -2.68 14.54
CA PHE A 84 -6.67 -3.11 15.40
C PHE A 84 -6.44 -2.79 16.88
N THR A 85 -5.22 -2.37 17.27
CA THR A 85 -4.83 -2.16 18.65
C THR A 85 -5.19 -0.77 19.17
N SER A 86 -5.10 0.25 18.33
CA SER A 86 -5.35 1.66 18.69
C SER A 86 -6.82 1.99 18.95
N GLY A 87 -7.74 1.20 18.40
CA GLY A 87 -9.17 1.49 18.41
C GLY A 87 -9.62 2.62 17.47
N LYS A 88 -8.71 3.27 16.73
CA LYS A 88 -9.05 4.36 15.79
C LYS A 88 -9.78 3.86 14.55
N ARG A 89 -9.56 2.61 14.15
CA ARG A 89 -10.10 2.00 12.92
C ARG A 89 -9.76 2.83 11.67
N ASN A 90 -8.53 3.39 11.63
CA ASN A 90 -8.06 4.18 10.50
C ASN A 90 -7.94 3.33 9.25
N VAL A 91 -8.30 3.89 8.09
CA VAL A 91 -8.20 3.23 6.78
C VAL A 91 -7.30 4.07 5.89
N THR A 92 -6.25 3.45 5.38
CA THR A 92 -5.44 4.00 4.29
C THR A 92 -5.54 3.11 3.05
N ARG A 93 -5.11 3.62 1.90
CA ARG A 93 -5.12 2.85 0.64
C ARG A 93 -4.14 1.67 0.67
N HIS A 94 -3.06 1.77 1.43
CA HIS A 94 -1.90 0.87 1.39
C HIS A 94 -2.22 -0.60 1.68
N ALA A 95 -2.86 -0.88 2.82
CA ALA A 95 -3.27 -2.25 3.14
C ALA A 95 -4.30 -2.78 2.14
N ASN A 96 -5.22 -1.95 1.72
CA ASN A 96 -6.29 -2.29 0.79
C ASN A 96 -5.78 -2.59 -0.63
N ILE A 97 -4.78 -1.84 -1.09
CA ILE A 97 -4.05 -2.14 -2.34
C ILE A 97 -3.35 -3.50 -2.24
N PHE A 98 -2.61 -3.76 -1.16
CA PHE A 98 -1.93 -5.04 -0.97
C PHE A 98 -2.90 -6.22 -0.82
N ALA A 99 -4.09 -6.00 -0.25
CA ALA A 99 -5.11 -7.03 -0.15
C ALA A 99 -5.56 -7.54 -1.53
N ILE A 100 -5.69 -6.64 -2.50
CA ILE A 100 -6.02 -6.98 -3.89
C ILE A 100 -4.80 -7.57 -4.61
N LEU A 101 -3.66 -6.87 -4.53
CA LEU A 101 -2.43 -7.23 -5.26
C LEU A 101 -1.93 -8.64 -4.88
N PHE A 102 -2.09 -9.02 -3.62
CA PHE A 102 -1.63 -10.31 -3.11
C PHE A 102 -2.74 -11.36 -3.02
N ASP A 103 -3.92 -11.13 -3.62
CA ASP A 103 -5.08 -12.04 -3.59
C ASP A 103 -5.48 -12.46 -2.15
N ILE A 104 -5.35 -11.56 -1.18
CA ILE A 104 -5.80 -11.79 0.19
C ILE A 104 -7.31 -11.54 0.28
N ALA A 105 -7.79 -10.46 -0.34
CA ALA A 105 -9.21 -10.15 -0.44
C ALA A 105 -9.88 -11.00 -1.53
N ASP A 106 -11.02 -11.62 -1.22
CA ASP A 106 -11.87 -12.24 -2.21
C ASP A 106 -12.53 -11.21 -3.14
N LYS A 107 -13.18 -11.67 -4.23
CA LYS A 107 -13.79 -10.80 -5.24
C LYS A 107 -14.79 -9.80 -4.65
N GLN A 108 -15.62 -10.21 -3.70
CA GLN A 108 -16.61 -9.33 -3.08
C GLN A 108 -15.95 -8.23 -2.26
N LYS A 109 -14.88 -8.55 -1.54
CA LYS A 109 -14.10 -7.56 -0.81
C LYS A 109 -13.30 -6.64 -1.72
N GLN A 110 -12.73 -7.16 -2.81
CA GLN A 110 -12.08 -6.34 -3.82
C GLN A 110 -13.01 -5.26 -4.37
N GLU A 111 -14.28 -5.59 -4.66
CA GLU A 111 -15.29 -4.63 -5.10
C GLU A 111 -15.62 -3.59 -4.02
N LYS A 112 -15.76 -4.03 -2.75
CA LYS A 112 -15.95 -3.10 -1.62
C LYS A 112 -14.75 -2.16 -1.46
N ILE A 113 -13.54 -2.67 -1.52
CA ILE A 113 -12.29 -1.88 -1.44
C ILE A 113 -12.22 -0.87 -2.58
N LEU A 114 -12.54 -1.28 -3.79
CA LEU A 114 -12.57 -0.36 -4.93
C LEU A 114 -13.45 0.85 -4.62
N THR A 115 -14.71 0.60 -4.26
CA THR A 115 -15.69 1.66 -4.03
C THR A 115 -15.43 2.47 -2.76
N ASN A 116 -15.10 1.79 -1.65
CA ASN A 116 -15.03 2.43 -0.34
C ASN A 116 -13.65 3.05 -0.04
N VAL A 117 -12.61 2.66 -0.79
CA VAL A 117 -11.23 3.12 -0.52
C VAL A 117 -10.61 3.78 -1.75
N LEU A 118 -10.53 3.09 -2.90
CA LEU A 118 -9.79 3.59 -4.05
C LEU A 118 -10.53 4.68 -4.84
N GLU A 119 -11.86 4.59 -4.92
CA GLU A 119 -12.74 5.58 -5.56
C GLU A 119 -13.33 6.57 -4.53
N ASN A 120 -12.95 6.49 -3.25
CA ASN A 120 -13.45 7.37 -2.21
C ASN A 120 -12.48 8.53 -1.94
N ASP A 121 -12.90 9.74 -2.26
CA ASP A 121 -12.11 10.97 -2.07
C ASP A 121 -11.91 11.36 -0.60
N GLU A 122 -12.68 10.77 0.33
CA GLU A 122 -12.48 10.98 1.78
C GLU A 122 -11.24 10.20 2.30
N ILE A 123 -10.80 9.16 1.58
CA ILE A 123 -9.59 8.42 1.89
C ILE A 123 -8.41 9.10 1.20
N PRO A 124 -7.41 9.59 1.96
CA PRO A 124 -6.27 10.31 1.39
C PRO A 124 -5.62 9.57 0.22
N ALA A 125 -5.38 10.29 -0.86
CA ALA A 125 -4.71 9.75 -2.04
C ALA A 125 -3.25 9.40 -1.72
N ILE A 126 -2.67 8.51 -2.52
CA ILE A 126 -1.24 8.23 -2.49
C ILE A 126 -0.50 9.43 -3.09
N THR A 127 0.48 9.95 -2.35
CA THR A 127 1.29 11.11 -2.74
C THR A 127 2.69 10.73 -3.25
N THR A 128 3.10 9.47 -3.09
CA THR A 128 4.41 9.00 -3.55
C THR A 128 4.30 8.29 -4.90
N PRO A 129 5.20 8.55 -5.85
CA PRO A 129 5.27 7.77 -7.09
C PRO A 129 5.51 6.29 -6.84
N TYR A 130 6.27 5.99 -5.80
CA TYR A 130 6.57 4.63 -5.36
C TYR A 130 5.30 3.81 -5.12
N PHE A 131 4.38 4.31 -4.29
CA PHE A 131 3.18 3.54 -3.96
C PHE A 131 2.06 3.71 -4.99
N ASN A 132 2.05 4.81 -5.75
CA ASN A 132 1.16 4.96 -6.91
C ASN A 132 1.34 3.84 -7.95
N PHE A 133 2.55 3.28 -8.09
CA PHE A 133 2.79 2.10 -8.93
C PHE A 133 1.85 0.94 -8.56
N PHE A 134 1.76 0.60 -7.28
CA PHE A 134 0.92 -0.50 -6.81
C PHE A 134 -0.58 -0.19 -6.96
N GLU A 135 -0.98 1.06 -6.77
CA GLU A 135 -2.37 1.48 -7.01
C GLU A 135 -2.75 1.35 -8.49
N LEU A 136 -1.87 1.78 -9.40
CA LEU A 136 -2.10 1.63 -10.85
C LEU A 136 -2.19 0.16 -11.26
N ASP A 137 -1.32 -0.71 -10.73
CA ASP A 137 -1.36 -2.14 -11.00
C ASP A 137 -2.70 -2.75 -10.56
N VAL A 138 -3.16 -2.45 -9.35
CA VAL A 138 -4.48 -2.89 -8.86
C VAL A 138 -5.61 -2.37 -9.75
N LEU A 139 -5.61 -1.10 -10.14
CA LEU A 139 -6.63 -0.55 -11.04
C LEU A 139 -6.62 -1.22 -12.42
N CYS A 140 -5.43 -1.56 -12.95
CA CYS A 140 -5.31 -2.34 -14.17
C CYS A 140 -5.92 -3.75 -14.02
N GLN A 141 -5.61 -4.45 -12.92
CA GLN A 141 -6.17 -5.78 -12.63
C GLN A 141 -7.69 -5.75 -12.50
N MET A 142 -8.26 -4.65 -12.02
CA MET A 142 -9.70 -4.43 -11.91
C MET A 142 -10.35 -3.87 -13.18
N GLY A 143 -9.59 -3.71 -14.28
CA GLY A 143 -10.10 -3.24 -15.57
C GLY A 143 -10.38 -1.73 -15.65
N LYS A 144 -9.85 -0.94 -14.72
CA LYS A 144 -10.07 0.51 -14.59
C LYS A 144 -9.06 1.31 -15.45
N LEU A 145 -8.89 0.95 -16.71
CA LEU A 145 -7.84 1.50 -17.57
C LEU A 145 -7.98 3.00 -17.84
N THR A 146 -9.19 3.52 -17.87
CA THR A 146 -9.43 4.96 -18.05
C THR A 146 -8.90 5.73 -16.85
N GLU A 147 -9.24 5.29 -15.66
CA GLU A 147 -8.79 5.88 -14.39
C GLU A 147 -7.25 5.82 -14.26
N VAL A 148 -6.64 4.73 -14.69
CA VAL A 148 -5.16 4.59 -14.74
C VAL A 148 -4.55 5.66 -15.64
N LEU A 149 -5.06 5.83 -16.87
CA LEU A 149 -4.54 6.83 -17.81
C LEU A 149 -4.75 8.26 -17.29
N ASP A 150 -5.89 8.55 -16.70
CA ASP A 150 -6.19 9.87 -16.15
C ASP A 150 -5.31 10.17 -14.93
N LYS A 151 -5.06 9.18 -14.07
CA LYS A 151 -4.14 9.31 -12.94
C LYS A 151 -2.69 9.53 -13.41
N ILE A 152 -2.22 8.81 -14.42
CA ILE A 152 -0.89 9.04 -14.99
C ILE A 152 -0.77 10.48 -15.53
N ARG A 153 -1.77 10.96 -16.26
CA ARG A 153 -1.76 12.33 -16.81
C ARG A 153 -1.79 13.40 -15.71
N SER A 154 -2.65 13.23 -14.69
CA SER A 154 -2.78 14.22 -13.63
C SER A 154 -1.58 14.22 -12.68
N TYR A 155 -1.10 13.04 -12.28
CA TYR A 155 -0.05 12.92 -11.27
C TYR A 155 1.34 13.17 -11.88
N TRP A 156 1.82 12.36 -12.81
CA TRP A 156 3.14 12.56 -13.43
C TRP A 156 3.15 13.75 -14.40
N GLY A 157 2.06 13.98 -15.15
CA GLY A 157 1.89 15.17 -15.96
C GLY A 157 1.92 16.44 -15.13
N GLY A 158 1.26 16.46 -13.96
CA GLY A 158 1.31 17.58 -13.03
C GLY A 158 2.72 17.91 -12.55
N MET A 159 3.55 16.91 -12.28
CA MET A 159 4.98 17.14 -11.96
C MET A 159 5.70 17.84 -13.13
N LEU A 160 5.46 17.38 -14.37
CA LEU A 160 6.06 18.00 -15.57
C LEU A 160 5.60 19.45 -15.77
N ASP A 161 4.32 19.75 -15.57
CA ASP A 161 3.76 21.10 -15.68
C ASP A 161 4.36 22.05 -14.62
N LEU A 162 4.77 21.52 -13.47
CA LEU A 162 5.50 22.24 -12.43
C LEU A 162 7.01 22.35 -12.70
N GLY A 163 7.49 21.78 -13.81
CA GLY A 163 8.89 21.88 -14.27
C GLY A 163 9.79 20.78 -13.71
N ALA A 164 9.24 19.61 -13.36
CA ALA A 164 10.04 18.46 -12.98
C ALA A 164 10.94 18.03 -14.13
N VAL A 165 12.22 17.83 -13.84
CA VAL A 165 13.23 17.26 -14.76
C VAL A 165 13.65 15.85 -14.33
N THR A 166 13.22 15.42 -13.16
CA THR A 166 13.36 14.08 -12.61
C THR A 166 12.04 13.69 -11.94
N PHE A 167 11.86 12.44 -11.58
CA PHE A 167 10.74 12.05 -10.73
C PHE A 167 10.91 12.64 -9.33
N TRP A 168 9.80 13.15 -8.77
CA TRP A 168 9.79 13.61 -7.39
C TRP A 168 9.49 12.43 -6.45
N GLU A 169 9.97 12.52 -5.24
CA GLU A 169 9.72 11.48 -4.23
C GLU A 169 8.29 11.55 -3.66
N GLU A 170 7.73 12.77 -3.65
CA GLU A 170 6.36 13.04 -3.24
C GLU A 170 5.76 14.14 -4.10
N TYR A 171 4.49 14.00 -4.45
CA TYR A 171 3.71 15.01 -5.13
C TYR A 171 2.23 14.86 -4.77
N ASP A 172 1.61 15.95 -4.34
CA ASP A 172 0.18 16.02 -4.07
C ASP A 172 -0.48 17.00 -5.06
N PRO A 173 -1.26 16.52 -6.05
CA PRO A 173 -1.94 17.38 -7.01
C PRO A 173 -2.96 18.34 -6.37
N SER A 174 -3.44 18.08 -5.16
CA SER A 174 -4.39 18.93 -4.43
C SER A 174 -3.75 20.13 -3.76
N VAL A 175 -2.42 20.12 -3.62
CA VAL A 175 -1.65 21.16 -2.92
C VAL A 175 -1.07 22.16 -3.93
N PRO A 176 -1.20 23.49 -3.71
CA PRO A 176 -0.58 24.51 -4.54
C PRO A 176 0.92 24.32 -4.68
N LYS A 177 1.47 24.78 -5.82
CA LYS A 177 2.91 24.61 -6.13
C LYS A 177 3.82 25.13 -5.00
N GLU A 178 3.44 26.23 -4.40
CA GLU A 178 4.19 26.92 -3.34
C GLU A 178 4.18 26.16 -2.02
N GLU A 179 3.22 25.25 -1.86
CA GLU A 179 3.01 24.46 -0.65
C GLU A 179 3.44 22.99 -0.82
N GLN A 180 3.93 22.60 -2.02
CA GLN A 180 4.46 21.26 -2.23
C GLN A 180 5.58 20.97 -1.25
N SER A 181 5.52 19.82 -0.60
CA SER A 181 6.45 19.46 0.46
C SER A 181 7.90 19.56 0.04
N ALA A 182 8.68 20.33 0.79
CA ALA A 182 10.12 20.46 0.61
C ALA A 182 10.83 19.34 1.37
N MET A 183 10.87 18.13 0.78
CA MET A 183 11.61 17.05 1.41
C MET A 183 13.08 17.44 1.59
N TYR A 184 13.67 17.02 2.68
CA TYR A 184 15.06 17.32 3.07
C TYR A 184 15.38 18.82 3.17
N GLY A 185 14.37 19.66 3.37
CA GLY A 185 14.58 21.10 3.58
C GLY A 185 14.89 21.89 2.31
N ASP A 186 14.61 21.36 1.13
CA ASP A 186 14.71 22.12 -0.12
C ASP A 186 13.60 23.18 -0.18
N PRO A 187 13.93 24.48 -0.03
CA PRO A 187 12.93 25.54 -0.03
C PRO A 187 12.29 25.76 -1.40
N SER A 188 12.78 25.12 -2.46
CA SER A 188 12.17 25.19 -3.80
C SER A 188 10.96 24.28 -3.94
N GLY A 189 10.68 23.41 -2.98
CA GLY A 189 9.64 22.38 -3.06
C GLY A 189 9.90 21.32 -4.12
N LYS A 190 11.09 21.31 -4.70
CA LYS A 190 11.51 20.37 -5.73
C LYS A 190 12.40 19.32 -5.11
N THR A 191 11.80 18.28 -4.61
CA THR A 191 12.56 17.17 -4.05
C THR A 191 13.18 16.36 -5.17
N GLY A 192 14.50 16.27 -5.12
CA GLY A 192 15.23 15.31 -5.94
C GLY A 192 14.74 13.91 -5.59
N CYS A 193 14.31 13.16 -6.58
CA CYS A 193 13.71 11.87 -6.36
C CYS A 193 14.69 10.73 -6.56
N HIS A 194 14.52 9.69 -5.77
CA HIS A 194 15.12 8.39 -6.01
C HIS A 194 14.34 7.68 -7.12
N ALA A 195 14.80 7.88 -8.35
CA ALA A 195 14.05 7.64 -9.58
C ALA A 195 13.60 6.19 -9.86
N SER A 196 14.10 5.19 -9.15
CA SER A 196 13.92 3.80 -9.57
C SER A 196 12.52 3.23 -9.37
N ALA A 197 11.73 3.82 -8.47
CA ALA A 197 10.37 3.35 -8.16
C ALA A 197 9.29 4.37 -8.54
N ALA A 198 9.67 5.44 -9.23
CA ALA A 198 8.76 6.56 -9.52
C ALA A 198 8.16 6.52 -10.93
N SER A 199 8.48 5.49 -11.71
CA SER A 199 7.96 5.34 -13.07
C SER A 199 6.52 4.85 -13.05
N PRO A 200 5.63 5.40 -13.88
CA PRO A 200 4.33 4.80 -14.12
C PRO A 200 4.50 3.42 -14.77
N VAL A 201 3.57 2.52 -14.52
CA VAL A 201 3.59 1.14 -15.02
C VAL A 201 3.47 1.12 -16.54
#